data_c43f6a7101f405924dd6b34d9aa03d9d
#
_entry.id   c43f6a7101f405924dd6b34d9aa03d9d
#
_cell.length_a   1.000
_cell.length_b   1.000
_cell.length_c   1.000
_cell.angle_alpha   90.00
_cell.angle_beta   90.00
_cell.angle_gamma   90.00
#
_symmetry.space_group_name_H-M   'P 1'
#
loop_
_entity.id
_entity.type
_entity.pdbx_description
1 polymer ?
#
loop_
_entity_poly.entity_id
_entity_poly.type
_entity_poly.pdbx_seq_one_letter_code
_entity_poly.pdbx_strand_id
1 'polypeptide(L)' 'MRVADAATKHGISEEDGIYAASFPIWVAPLDDDPAQWRELRLGFDTHARLLETVVVVASDGDELLIHAMKA' A
#
# COMPACT_ATOMS: atom_id res chain seq x y z
N MET A 1 6.86 3.45 -6.97
CA MET A 1 6.57 3.19 -5.54
C MET A 1 7.78 2.51 -4.90
N ARG A 2 8.20 3.02 -3.76
CA ARG A 2 9.25 2.38 -2.96
C ARG A 2 8.60 1.43 -1.94
N VAL A 3 9.35 0.46 -1.43
CA VAL A 3 8.84 -0.54 -0.49
C VAL A 3 9.70 -0.54 0.77
N ALA A 4 9.09 -0.33 1.92
CA ALA A 4 9.76 -0.46 3.22
C ALA A 4 9.90 -1.94 3.60
N ASP A 5 10.96 -2.28 4.35
CA ASP A 5 11.19 -3.67 4.79
C ASP A 5 9.98 -4.24 5.54
N ALA A 6 9.32 -3.42 6.35
CA ALA A 6 8.15 -3.85 7.11
C ALA A 6 6.98 -4.31 6.23
N ALA A 7 6.92 -3.87 4.97
CA ALA A 7 5.82 -4.23 4.07
C ALA A 7 5.83 -5.70 3.66
N THR A 8 6.98 -6.39 3.78
CA THR A 8 7.10 -7.79 3.37
C THR A 8 7.02 -8.78 4.53
N LYS A 9 6.84 -8.31 5.75
CA LYS A 9 6.88 -9.19 6.94
C LYS A 9 5.69 -10.16 7.05
N HIS A 10 4.62 -9.94 6.30
CA HIS A 10 3.44 -10.80 6.30
C HIS A 10 3.44 -11.82 5.15
N GLY A 11 4.58 -12.03 4.50
CA GLY A 11 4.72 -13.03 3.44
C GLY A 11 4.21 -12.60 2.07
N ILE A 12 3.87 -11.34 1.87
CA ILE A 12 3.51 -10.80 0.56
C ILE A 12 4.79 -10.29 -0.11
N SER A 13 5.01 -10.70 -1.37
CA SER A 13 6.16 -10.23 -2.13
C SER A 13 6.06 -8.73 -2.44
N GLU A 14 7.20 -8.09 -2.67
CA GLU A 14 7.21 -6.68 -3.07
C GLU A 14 6.38 -6.46 -4.34
N GLU A 15 6.52 -7.35 -5.33
CA GLU A 15 5.80 -7.25 -6.60
C GLU A 15 4.29 -7.26 -6.38
N ASP A 16 3.80 -8.21 -5.59
CA ASP A 16 2.37 -8.34 -5.31
C ASP A 16 1.85 -7.15 -4.50
N GLY A 17 2.62 -6.70 -3.51
CA GLY A 17 2.26 -5.52 -2.71
C GLY A 17 2.18 -4.26 -3.56
N ILE A 18 3.17 -4.02 -4.42
CA ILE A 18 3.19 -2.87 -5.33
C ILE A 18 2.00 -2.94 -6.29
N TYR A 19 1.74 -4.10 -6.87
CA TYR A 19 0.63 -4.26 -7.82
C TYR A 19 -0.71 -3.94 -7.16
N ALA A 20 -0.99 -4.54 -6.00
CA ALA A 20 -2.24 -4.31 -5.29
C ALA A 20 -2.41 -2.83 -4.88
N ALA A 21 -1.34 -2.19 -4.41
CA ALA A 21 -1.37 -0.80 -3.99
C ALA A 21 -1.47 0.18 -5.17
N SER A 22 -0.97 -0.21 -6.35
CA SER A 22 -0.98 0.64 -7.54
C SER A 22 -2.31 0.61 -8.28
N PHE A 23 -3.09 -0.47 -8.12
CA PHE A 23 -4.40 -0.65 -8.78
C PHE A 23 -5.48 -0.94 -7.74
N PRO A 24 -5.71 -0.03 -6.78
CA PRO A 24 -6.66 -0.27 -5.72
C PRO A 24 -8.10 -0.23 -6.22
N ILE A 25 -8.95 -1.05 -5.61
CA ILE A 25 -10.40 -1.00 -5.83
C ILE A 25 -11.09 -0.11 -4.77
N TRP A 26 -10.36 0.25 -3.72
CA TRP A 26 -10.87 1.10 -2.65
C TRP A 26 -9.70 1.79 -1.95
N VAL A 27 -9.88 3.07 -1.64
CA VAL A 27 -8.85 3.90 -0.97
C VAL A 27 -9.52 4.71 0.12
N ALA A 28 -8.91 4.74 1.30
CA ALA A 28 -9.34 5.60 2.39
C ALA A 28 -8.15 6.28 3.05
N PRO A 29 -8.23 7.56 3.39
CA PRO A 29 -7.18 8.22 4.13
C PRO A 29 -7.13 7.72 5.57
N LEU A 30 -5.93 7.59 6.12
CA LEU A 30 -5.71 7.24 7.51
C LEU A 30 -5.36 8.44 8.37
N ASP A 31 -4.98 9.57 7.75
CA ASP A 31 -4.55 10.77 8.45
C ASP A 31 -5.36 11.98 7.99
N ASP A 32 -5.56 12.93 8.91
CA ASP A 32 -6.16 14.23 8.60
C ASP A 32 -5.09 15.29 8.32
N ASP A 33 -3.82 14.97 8.60
CA ASP A 33 -2.71 15.91 8.46
C ASP A 33 -2.12 15.81 7.03
N PRO A 34 -2.23 16.86 6.21
CA PRO A 34 -1.66 16.84 4.86
C PRO A 34 -0.14 16.71 4.81
N ALA A 35 0.56 16.96 5.93
CA ALA A 35 2.02 16.80 6.00
C ALA A 35 2.44 15.33 6.16
N GLN A 36 1.52 14.46 6.62
CA GLN A 36 1.79 13.03 6.82
C GLN A 36 0.61 12.24 6.28
N TRP A 37 0.54 12.14 4.97
CA TRP A 37 -0.59 11.48 4.32
C TRP A 37 -0.35 10.00 4.17
N ARG A 38 -1.17 9.18 4.85
CA ARG A 38 -1.18 7.72 4.65
C ARG A 38 -2.55 7.29 4.15
N GLU A 39 -2.54 6.30 3.29
CA GLU A 39 -3.76 5.74 2.72
C GLU A 39 -3.81 4.25 2.96
N LEU A 40 -4.99 3.75 3.36
CA LEU A 40 -5.31 2.34 3.29
C LEU A 40 -5.86 2.07 1.90
N ARG A 41 -5.26 1.12 1.20
CA ARG A 41 -5.68 0.74 -0.16
C ARG A 41 -5.98 -0.75 -0.18
N LEU A 42 -7.17 -1.10 -0.67
CA LEU A 42 -7.53 -2.49 -0.95
C LEU A 42 -7.38 -2.74 -2.44
N GLY A 43 -6.69 -3.81 -2.80
CA GLY A 43 -6.50 -4.17 -4.20
C GLY A 43 -6.14 -5.65 -4.33
N PHE A 44 -6.34 -6.19 -5.52
CA PHE A 44 -5.95 -7.57 -5.80
C PHE A 44 -4.49 -7.64 -6.24
N ASP A 45 -3.79 -8.68 -5.79
CA ASP A 45 -2.43 -8.94 -6.23
C ASP A 45 -2.44 -9.69 -7.58
N THR A 46 -1.25 -10.09 -8.05
CA THR A 46 -1.11 -10.80 -9.33
C THR A 46 -1.70 -12.20 -9.29
N HIS A 47 -2.07 -12.71 -8.12
CA HIS A 47 -2.69 -14.03 -7.90
C HIS A 47 -4.18 -13.90 -7.56
N ALA A 48 -4.79 -12.75 -7.82
CA ALA A 48 -6.20 -12.47 -7.54
C ALA A 48 -6.58 -12.59 -6.05
N ARG A 49 -5.60 -12.40 -5.14
CA ARG A 49 -5.86 -12.35 -3.71
C ARG A 49 -6.11 -10.90 -3.31
N LEU A 50 -7.13 -10.65 -2.50
CA LEU A 50 -7.37 -9.31 -1.98
C LEU A 50 -6.37 -8.99 -0.87
N LEU A 51 -5.64 -7.89 -1.04
CA LEU A 51 -4.67 -7.42 -0.06
C LEU A 51 -5.12 -6.09 0.52
N GLU A 52 -4.81 -5.89 1.81
CA GLU A 52 -4.80 -4.55 2.39
C GLU A 52 -3.38 -4.02 2.36
N THR A 53 -3.23 -2.79 1.90
CA THR A 53 -1.94 -2.12 1.83
C THR A 53 -2.03 -0.76 2.50
N VAL A 54 -0.91 -0.27 3.03
CA VAL A 54 -0.81 1.10 3.54
C VAL A 54 0.32 1.79 2.80
N VAL A 55 0.03 2.94 2.25
CA VAL A 55 0.96 3.73 1.45
C VAL A 55 1.11 5.11 2.06
N VAL A 56 2.34 5.53 2.27
CA VAL A 56 2.66 6.92 2.62
C VAL A 56 2.85 7.69 1.34
N VAL A 57 2.09 8.77 1.18
CA VAL A 57 2.16 9.64 0.01
C VAL A 57 2.80 10.95 0.42
N ALA A 58 3.96 11.24 -0.17
CA ALA A 58 4.68 12.47 0.06
C ALA A 58 4.06 13.63 -0.73
N SER A 59 4.37 14.86 -0.31
CA SER A 59 3.81 16.06 -0.96
C SER A 59 4.20 16.20 -2.43
N ASP A 60 5.32 15.59 -2.84
CA ASP A 60 5.77 15.59 -4.24
C ASP A 60 5.16 14.45 -5.06
N GLY A 61 4.30 13.64 -4.46
CA GLY A 61 3.68 12.49 -5.11
C GLY A 61 4.45 11.18 -4.99
N ASP A 62 5.63 11.17 -4.34
CA ASP A 62 6.37 9.94 -4.09
C ASP A 62 5.59 9.03 -3.13
N GLU A 63 5.61 7.73 -3.39
CA GLU A 63 4.86 6.75 -2.61
C GLU A 63 5.77 5.72 -1.98
N LEU A 64 5.50 5.38 -0.71
CA LEU A 64 6.20 4.34 0.04
C LEU A 64 5.19 3.34 0.59
N LEU A 65 5.28 2.10 0.14
CA LEU A 65 4.49 1.00 0.67
C LEU A 65 5.08 0.56 2.01
N ILE A 66 4.32 0.68 3.09
CA ILE A 66 4.79 0.34 4.45
C ILE A 66 4.12 -0.90 5.04
N HIS A 67 3.05 -1.39 4.40
CA HIS A 67 2.28 -2.53 4.91
C HIS A 67 1.58 -3.24 3.76
N ALA A 68 1.62 -4.56 3.75
CA ALA A 68 0.87 -5.39 2.82
C ALA A 68 0.56 -6.73 3.46
N MET A 69 -0.72 -7.11 3.50
CA MET A 69 -1.16 -8.41 4.00
C MET A 69 -2.49 -8.79 3.37
N LYS A 70 -2.86 -10.05 3.48
CA LYS A 70 -4.19 -10.50 3.04
C LYS A 70 -5.28 -9.80 3.85
N ALA A 71 -6.24 -9.30 3.14
CA ALA A 71 -7.39 -8.64 3.76
C ALA A 71 -8.31 -9.63 4.49
#